data_7608660f6fbf428e01c6e9c32fc5967b
#
_entry.id   7608660f6fbf428e01c6e9c32fc5967b
#
_cell.length_a   1.000
_cell.length_b   1.000
_cell.length_c   1.000
_cell.angle_alpha   90.00
_cell.angle_beta   90.00
_cell.angle_gamma   90.00
#
_symmetry.space_group_name_H-M   'P 1'
#
loop_
_entity.id
_entity.type
_entity.pdbx_description
1 polymer ?
#
loop_
_entity_poly.entity_id
_entity_poly.type
_entity_poly.pdbx_seq_one_letter_code
_entity_poly.pdbx_strand_id
1 'polypeptide(L)'
;GNNQKINDRLSTQYGLRISSFLYLGGGNSYSYGTAIPGERKPWIGTQSHDNMETIAHYEVLEPRASLRYTLNPRSSIKGSYNRMNQFIHLISNTVAATPIDVWQPSTNNIKPQTGNQIAVGYFKNLQGNLFETSAEVYYKWNNNQVDYIDGADILINEFLEGDLLSGDGRAYGLELYLRKTRGRFNGWISYTLGKSELKIDGVNYGTDMAERKGQWYPNRFDQRHNLKITNNYQI
;
A
#
# COMPACT_ATOMS: atom_id res chain seq x y z
N GLY A 1 -14.80 14.90 4.45
CA GLY A 1 -15.73 13.79 4.30
C GLY A 1 -17.03 14.07 5.05
N ASN A 2 -18.09 13.41 4.64
CA ASN A 2 -19.41 13.51 5.28
C ASN A 2 -19.73 12.18 5.98
N ASN A 3 -20.42 12.28 7.14
CA ASN A 3 -20.94 11.11 7.86
C ASN A 3 -22.47 11.31 8.00
N GLN A 4 -23.24 10.39 7.44
CA GLN A 4 -24.69 10.52 7.35
C GLN A 4 -25.37 9.26 7.90
N LYS A 5 -26.28 9.46 8.86
CA LYS A 5 -27.23 8.44 9.28
C LYS A 5 -28.43 8.46 8.33
N ILE A 6 -28.57 7.42 7.53
CA ILE A 6 -29.69 7.29 6.56
C ILE A 6 -30.97 6.89 7.30
N ASN A 7 -30.83 5.93 8.23
CA ASN A 7 -31.89 5.50 9.14
C ASN A 7 -31.30 4.87 10.39
N ASP A 8 -32.11 4.31 11.28
CA ASP A 8 -31.62 3.74 12.57
C ASP A 8 -30.68 2.56 12.41
N ARG A 9 -30.67 1.90 11.25
CA ARG A 9 -29.81 0.74 10.97
C ARG A 9 -28.71 1.01 9.99
N LEU A 10 -28.83 2.05 9.17
CA LEU A 10 -27.92 2.32 8.06
C LEU A 10 -27.24 3.67 8.23
N SER A 11 -25.93 3.66 8.25
CA SER A 11 -25.09 4.85 8.21
C SER A 11 -24.04 4.74 7.12
N THR A 12 -23.70 5.86 6.51
CA THR A 12 -22.67 5.95 5.48
C THR A 12 -21.68 7.05 5.82
N GLN A 13 -20.44 6.83 5.44
CA GLN A 13 -19.39 7.83 5.46
C GLN A 13 -18.75 7.87 4.07
N TYR A 14 -18.64 9.05 3.50
CA TYR A 14 -17.99 9.21 2.19
C TYR A 14 -17.21 10.51 2.13
N GLY A 15 -16.26 10.55 1.22
CA GLY A 15 -15.44 11.73 1.00
C GLY A 15 -14.64 11.59 -0.28
N LEU A 16 -14.26 12.74 -0.79
CA LEU A 16 -13.35 12.88 -1.91
C LEU A 16 -12.19 13.77 -1.47
N ARG A 17 -10.98 13.35 -1.74
CA ARG A 17 -9.78 14.16 -1.63
C ARG A 17 -9.20 14.33 -3.03
N ILE A 18 -8.75 15.54 -3.32
CA ILE A 18 -7.97 15.87 -4.50
C ILE A 18 -6.57 16.20 -4.00
N SER A 19 -5.57 15.56 -4.57
CA SER A 19 -4.16 15.82 -4.26
C SER A 19 -3.44 16.21 -5.54
N SER A 20 -2.61 17.25 -5.45
CA SER A 20 -1.72 17.70 -6.51
C SER A 20 -0.28 17.59 -6.05
N PHE A 21 0.58 17.04 -6.87
CA PHE A 21 2.00 16.89 -6.62
C PHE A 21 2.78 17.49 -7.77
N LEU A 22 3.72 18.37 -7.43
CA LEU A 22 4.63 19.02 -8.37
C LEU A 22 6.05 18.58 -8.05
N TYR A 23 6.74 18.03 -9.03
CA TYR A 23 8.18 17.80 -8.97
C TYR A 23 8.86 18.96 -9.69
N LEU A 24 9.56 19.78 -8.92
CA LEU A 24 10.18 21.01 -9.39
C LEU A 24 11.67 20.80 -9.61
N GLY A 25 12.18 21.37 -10.69
CA GLY A 25 13.55 21.27 -11.12
C GLY A 25 14.46 22.36 -10.63
N GLY A 26 15.68 22.19 -11.00
CA GLY A 26 16.90 22.96 -10.84
C GLY A 26 18.04 21.99 -11.16
N GLY A 27 18.09 21.44 -12.39
CA GLY A 27 19.06 20.43 -12.80
C GLY A 27 18.59 19.62 -14.00
N ASN A 28 19.10 18.41 -14.15
CA ASN A 28 18.79 17.56 -15.29
C ASN A 28 17.72 16.52 -14.95
N SER A 29 16.81 16.27 -15.88
CA SER A 29 15.97 15.07 -15.92
C SER A 29 16.43 14.15 -17.05
N TYR A 30 16.25 12.86 -16.85
CA TYR A 30 16.69 11.83 -17.80
C TYR A 30 15.48 11.14 -18.40
N SER A 31 15.58 10.81 -19.68
CA SER A 31 14.60 10.01 -20.40
C SER A 31 15.18 8.64 -20.69
N TYR A 32 14.35 7.60 -20.52
CA TYR A 32 14.75 6.23 -20.72
C TYR A 32 13.89 5.55 -21.78
N GLY A 33 14.49 4.62 -22.51
CA GLY A 33 13.80 3.77 -23.46
C GLY A 33 12.99 2.64 -22.79
N THR A 34 12.48 1.76 -23.63
CA THR A 34 11.69 0.61 -23.17
C THR A 34 12.55 -0.31 -22.33
N ALA A 35 12.01 -0.75 -21.19
CA ALA A 35 12.64 -1.73 -20.33
C ALA A 35 12.76 -3.08 -21.06
N ILE A 36 13.96 -3.65 -21.04
CA ILE A 36 14.23 -5.04 -21.44
C ILE A 36 14.34 -5.85 -20.13
N PRO A 37 13.63 -6.96 -19.98
CA PRO A 37 13.68 -7.75 -18.76
C PRO A 37 15.12 -8.15 -18.39
N GLY A 38 15.52 -7.84 -17.14
CA GLY A 38 16.86 -8.14 -16.64
C GLY A 38 17.96 -7.13 -17.04
N GLU A 39 17.61 -6.07 -17.76
CA GLU A 39 18.55 -5.04 -18.17
C GLU A 39 18.13 -3.65 -17.65
N ARG A 40 19.12 -2.78 -17.44
CA ARG A 40 18.88 -1.36 -17.20
C ARG A 40 18.19 -0.73 -18.40
N LYS A 41 17.18 0.11 -18.17
CA LYS A 41 16.57 0.89 -19.26
C LYS A 41 17.64 1.74 -19.95
N PRO A 42 17.73 1.71 -21.28
CA PRO A 42 18.70 2.52 -21.99
C PRO A 42 18.38 4.00 -21.81
N TRP A 43 19.38 4.78 -21.42
CA TRP A 43 19.30 6.24 -21.43
C TRP A 43 19.19 6.75 -22.87
N ILE A 44 18.20 7.60 -23.15
CA ILE A 44 17.92 8.12 -24.50
C ILE A 44 17.99 9.64 -24.60
N GLY A 45 18.05 10.35 -23.48
CA GLY A 45 18.17 11.81 -23.50
C GLY A 45 18.22 12.45 -22.13
N THR A 46 18.73 13.69 -22.13
CA THR A 46 18.78 14.57 -20.97
C THR A 46 18.09 15.87 -21.30
N GLN A 47 17.27 16.38 -20.38
CA GLN A 47 16.69 17.70 -20.46
C GLN A 47 17.12 18.51 -19.23
N SER A 48 17.69 19.69 -19.46
CA SER A 48 18.03 20.63 -18.40
C SER A 48 16.82 21.48 -18.05
N HIS A 49 16.63 21.71 -16.77
CA HIS A 49 15.52 22.49 -16.22
C HIS A 49 16.03 23.66 -15.42
N ASP A 50 15.37 24.80 -15.57
CA ASP A 50 15.62 25.98 -14.77
C ASP A 50 15.16 25.75 -13.31
N ASN A 51 15.63 26.62 -12.41
CA ASN A 51 15.22 26.54 -11.02
C ASN A 51 13.71 26.75 -10.89
N MET A 52 13.05 25.87 -10.12
CA MET A 52 11.58 25.86 -9.94
C MET A 52 10.75 25.55 -11.20
N GLU A 53 11.36 25.14 -12.29
CA GLU A 53 10.62 24.62 -13.45
C GLU A 53 9.89 23.32 -13.08
N THR A 54 8.68 23.14 -13.58
CA THR A 54 7.91 21.92 -13.33
C THR A 54 8.39 20.79 -14.24
N ILE A 55 8.99 19.75 -13.65
CA ILE A 55 9.43 18.53 -14.35
C ILE A 55 8.29 17.53 -14.48
N ALA A 56 7.52 17.34 -13.41
CA ALA A 56 6.35 16.46 -13.43
C ALA A 56 5.22 17.03 -12.58
N HIS A 57 3.99 16.85 -13.05
CA HIS A 57 2.78 17.24 -12.34
C HIS A 57 1.76 16.11 -12.35
N TYR A 58 1.25 15.76 -11.17
CA TYR A 58 0.25 14.72 -10.99
C TYR A 58 -0.94 15.25 -10.20
N GLU A 59 -2.12 15.11 -10.77
CA GLU A 59 -3.39 15.37 -10.09
C GLU A 59 -4.13 14.04 -9.91
N VAL A 60 -4.54 13.75 -8.68
CA VAL A 60 -5.18 12.48 -8.35
C VAL A 60 -6.42 12.65 -7.51
N LEU A 61 -7.40 11.79 -7.75
CA LEU A 61 -8.64 11.71 -6.98
C LEU A 61 -8.57 10.51 -6.03
N GLU A 62 -8.92 10.74 -4.77
CA GLU A 62 -8.90 9.76 -3.68
C GLU A 62 -10.29 9.65 -3.05
N PRO A 63 -11.23 8.95 -3.71
CA PRO A 63 -12.53 8.66 -3.15
C PRO A 63 -12.41 7.67 -2.00
N ARG A 64 -13.27 7.85 -0.99
CA ARG A 64 -13.47 6.92 0.11
C ARG A 64 -14.93 6.84 0.45
N ALA A 65 -15.39 5.63 0.72
CA ALA A 65 -16.77 5.37 1.12
C ALA A 65 -16.82 4.21 2.10
N SER A 66 -17.70 4.29 3.07
CA SER A 66 -18.04 3.16 3.91
C SER A 66 -19.52 3.15 4.24
N LEU A 67 -20.06 1.94 4.36
CA LEU A 67 -21.44 1.68 4.69
C LEU A 67 -21.48 0.77 5.91
N ARG A 68 -22.23 1.13 6.93
CA ARG A 68 -22.47 0.31 8.10
C ARG A 68 -23.95 -0.01 8.23
N TYR A 69 -24.24 -1.29 8.31
CA TYR A 69 -25.58 -1.81 8.59
C TYR A 69 -25.63 -2.46 9.97
N THR A 70 -26.47 -1.91 10.85
CA THR A 70 -26.70 -2.40 12.22
C THR A 70 -27.74 -3.52 12.19
N LEU A 71 -27.33 -4.76 12.43
CA LEU A 71 -28.21 -5.92 12.44
C LEU A 71 -29.09 -5.92 13.71
N ASN A 72 -28.47 -5.61 14.84
CA ASN A 72 -29.09 -5.48 16.15
C ASN A 72 -28.20 -4.60 17.05
N PRO A 73 -28.62 -4.25 18.29
CA PRO A 73 -27.84 -3.38 19.18
C PRO A 73 -26.41 -3.84 19.50
N ARG A 74 -26.08 -5.09 19.19
CA ARG A 74 -24.77 -5.70 19.50
C ARG A 74 -23.99 -6.15 18.28
N SER A 75 -24.54 -6.05 17.07
CA SER A 75 -23.85 -6.50 15.88
C SER A 75 -24.10 -5.63 14.66
N SER A 76 -23.10 -5.49 13.83
CA SER A 76 -23.16 -4.72 12.57
C SER A 76 -22.24 -5.35 11.51
N ILE A 77 -22.58 -5.07 10.25
CA ILE A 77 -21.72 -5.31 9.10
C ILE A 77 -21.26 -3.96 8.58
N LYS A 78 -19.99 -3.88 8.17
CA LYS A 78 -19.41 -2.69 7.54
C LYS A 78 -18.73 -3.08 6.24
N GLY A 79 -19.06 -2.38 5.16
CA GLY A 79 -18.30 -2.42 3.91
C GLY A 79 -17.58 -1.11 3.69
N SER A 80 -16.39 -1.13 3.10
CA SER A 80 -15.63 0.08 2.80
C SER A 80 -14.84 -0.05 1.51
N TYR A 81 -14.65 1.09 0.86
CA TYR A 81 -13.74 1.29 -0.25
C TYR A 81 -12.92 2.56 0.01
N ASN A 82 -11.63 2.49 -0.28
CA ASN A 82 -10.77 3.66 -0.30
C ASN A 82 -9.75 3.58 -1.44
N ARG A 83 -9.37 4.75 -1.94
CA ARG A 83 -8.26 4.94 -2.86
C ARG A 83 -7.28 5.93 -2.25
N MET A 84 -5.99 5.61 -2.33
CA MET A 84 -4.89 6.43 -1.83
C MET A 84 -3.77 6.47 -2.87
N ASN A 85 -3.04 7.58 -2.92
CA ASN A 85 -1.87 7.73 -3.78
C ASN A 85 -0.65 8.10 -2.93
N GLN A 86 0.51 7.65 -3.39
CA GLN A 86 1.80 7.93 -2.78
C GLN A 86 2.73 8.51 -3.83
N PHE A 87 3.31 9.66 -3.54
CA PHE A 87 4.17 10.42 -4.45
C PHE A 87 5.66 10.33 -4.11
N ILE A 88 5.98 9.80 -2.94
CA ILE A 88 7.36 9.60 -2.50
C ILE A 88 7.50 8.13 -2.11
N HIS A 89 8.47 7.46 -2.74
CA HIS A 89 8.66 6.02 -2.63
C HIS A 89 9.94 5.75 -1.83
N LEU A 90 9.83 4.92 -0.81
CA LEU A 90 11.01 4.33 -0.18
C LEU A 90 11.43 3.12 -1.02
N ILE A 91 12.57 3.24 -1.67
CA ILE A 91 13.13 2.17 -2.50
C ILE A 91 14.27 1.54 -1.69
N SER A 92 14.04 0.32 -1.25
CA SER A 92 14.96 -0.44 -0.42
C SER A 92 15.08 -1.85 -0.97
N ASN A 93 16.27 -2.41 -0.92
CA ASN A 93 16.53 -3.80 -1.28
C ASN A 93 16.46 -4.74 -0.06
N THR A 94 16.16 -4.22 1.13
CA THR A 94 16.12 -4.99 2.38
C THR A 94 14.77 -4.88 3.08
N VAL A 95 14.49 -5.81 3.99
CA VAL A 95 13.27 -5.81 4.83
C VAL A 95 13.37 -4.79 5.97
N ALA A 96 14.59 -4.54 6.47
CA ALA A 96 14.87 -3.56 7.50
C ALA A 96 15.37 -2.26 6.86
N ALA A 97 14.92 -1.12 7.39
CA ALA A 97 15.42 0.19 6.96
C ALA A 97 16.93 0.27 7.14
N THR A 98 17.63 0.74 6.12
CA THR A 98 19.07 0.89 6.10
C THR A 98 19.47 2.33 5.78
N PRO A 99 20.66 2.79 6.16
CA PRO A 99 21.12 4.14 5.82
C PRO A 99 21.27 4.40 4.31
N ILE A 100 21.27 3.34 3.49
CA ILE A 100 21.38 3.41 2.03
C ILE A 100 20.02 3.38 1.33
N ASP A 101 18.91 3.32 2.07
CA ASP A 101 17.57 3.40 1.49
C ASP A 101 17.36 4.76 0.80
N VAL A 102 16.82 4.73 -0.39
CA VAL A 102 16.61 5.93 -1.20
C VAL A 102 15.14 6.33 -1.18
N TRP A 103 14.87 7.60 -0.84
CA TRP A 103 13.56 8.21 -0.99
C TRP A 103 13.45 8.85 -2.38
N GLN A 104 12.68 8.23 -3.25
CA GLN A 104 12.52 8.66 -4.64
C GLN A 104 11.14 9.30 -4.82
N PRO A 105 11.05 10.59 -5.21
CA PRO A 105 9.78 11.22 -5.57
C PRO A 105 9.25 10.68 -6.89
N SER A 106 7.96 10.87 -7.14
CA SER A 106 7.38 10.66 -8.45
C SER A 106 7.92 11.71 -9.43
N THR A 107 8.41 11.24 -10.58
CA THR A 107 9.04 12.03 -11.65
C THR A 107 8.34 11.74 -12.97
N ASN A 108 8.86 12.27 -14.07
CA ASN A 108 8.41 11.88 -15.41
C ASN A 108 8.55 10.37 -15.70
N ASN A 109 9.49 9.68 -15.03
CA ASN A 109 9.74 8.23 -15.18
C ASN A 109 9.04 7.36 -14.13
N ILE A 110 8.71 7.93 -12.98
CA ILE A 110 8.15 7.21 -11.84
C ILE A 110 6.78 7.79 -11.50
N LYS A 111 5.73 7.07 -11.91
CA LYS A 111 4.35 7.49 -11.63
C LYS A 111 4.00 7.32 -10.16
N PRO A 112 3.08 8.13 -9.61
CA PRO A 112 2.55 7.90 -8.27
C PRO A 112 2.00 6.49 -8.11
N GLN A 113 2.32 5.85 -6.99
CA GLN A 113 1.69 4.59 -6.63
C GLN A 113 0.23 4.84 -6.26
N THR A 114 -0.66 4.00 -6.76
CA THR A 114 -2.09 4.07 -6.46
C THR A 114 -2.50 2.79 -5.76
N GLY A 115 -3.04 2.91 -4.55
CA GLY A 115 -3.62 1.80 -3.80
C GLY A 115 -5.12 1.93 -3.70
N ASN A 116 -5.84 0.85 -4.03
CA ASN A 116 -7.27 0.72 -3.83
C ASN A 116 -7.52 -0.44 -2.87
N GLN A 117 -8.49 -0.27 -1.99
CA GLN A 117 -8.86 -1.32 -1.03
C GLN A 117 -10.37 -1.41 -0.88
N ILE A 118 -10.86 -2.63 -0.87
CA ILE A 118 -12.20 -2.98 -0.39
C ILE A 118 -12.08 -3.83 0.85
N ALA A 119 -12.97 -3.65 1.80
CA ALA A 119 -13.05 -4.47 2.99
C ALA A 119 -14.50 -4.68 3.41
N VAL A 120 -14.80 -5.88 3.94
CA VAL A 120 -16.10 -6.21 4.53
C VAL A 120 -15.85 -6.86 5.88
N GLY A 121 -16.46 -6.31 6.93
CA GLY A 121 -16.29 -6.79 8.30
C GLY A 121 -17.61 -7.02 9.01
N TYR A 122 -17.62 -8.04 9.85
CA TYR A 122 -18.68 -8.31 10.83
C TYR A 122 -18.16 -8.00 12.23
N PHE A 123 -18.93 -7.22 12.97
CA PHE A 123 -18.59 -6.73 14.31
C PHE A 123 -19.64 -7.16 15.29
N LYS A 124 -19.24 -7.71 16.44
CA LYS A 124 -20.17 -8.17 17.45
C LYS A 124 -19.65 -7.96 18.87
N ASN A 125 -20.51 -7.42 19.74
CA ASN A 125 -20.28 -7.30 21.15
C ASN A 125 -20.98 -8.45 21.88
N LEU A 126 -20.25 -9.12 22.78
CA LEU A 126 -20.72 -10.28 23.54
C LEU A 126 -20.79 -9.95 25.02
N GLN A 127 -21.61 -10.70 25.77
CA GLN A 127 -21.72 -10.64 27.21
C GLN A 127 -21.87 -9.21 27.78
N GLY A 128 -22.85 -8.46 27.27
CA GLY A 128 -23.10 -7.08 27.76
C GLY A 128 -21.93 -6.13 27.49
N ASN A 129 -21.29 -6.25 26.30
CA ASN A 129 -20.11 -5.49 25.88
C ASN A 129 -18.83 -5.82 26.68
N LEU A 130 -18.78 -6.98 27.34
CA LEU A 130 -17.55 -7.44 27.98
C LEU A 130 -16.50 -7.81 26.93
N PHE A 131 -16.92 -8.41 25.81
CA PHE A 131 -16.05 -8.76 24.69
C PHE A 131 -16.51 -8.03 23.42
N GLU A 132 -15.54 -7.48 22.70
CA GLU A 132 -15.68 -6.95 21.35
C GLU A 132 -15.00 -7.92 20.39
N THR A 133 -15.70 -8.33 19.33
CA THR A 133 -15.17 -9.24 18.33
C THR A 133 -15.38 -8.70 16.95
N SER A 134 -14.43 -8.93 16.04
CA SER A 134 -14.63 -8.70 14.62
C SER A 134 -13.96 -9.76 13.76
N ALA A 135 -14.52 -9.94 12.57
CA ALA A 135 -13.92 -10.68 11.48
C ALA A 135 -14.06 -9.81 10.23
N GLU A 136 -12.94 -9.51 9.59
CA GLU A 136 -12.89 -8.66 8.39
C GLU A 136 -12.12 -9.35 7.28
N VAL A 137 -12.64 -9.31 6.07
CA VAL A 137 -11.93 -9.71 4.86
C VAL A 137 -11.62 -8.47 4.04
N TYR A 138 -10.43 -8.43 3.46
CA TYR A 138 -10.00 -7.32 2.64
C TYR A 138 -9.33 -7.80 1.36
N TYR A 139 -9.42 -6.96 0.32
CA TYR A 139 -8.64 -7.07 -0.90
C TYR A 139 -8.11 -5.69 -1.28
N LYS A 140 -6.79 -5.60 -1.45
CA LYS A 140 -6.07 -4.39 -1.84
C LYS A 140 -5.35 -4.67 -3.15
N TRP A 141 -5.45 -3.74 -4.10
CA TRP A 141 -4.64 -3.76 -5.33
C TRP A 141 -3.93 -2.43 -5.48
N ASN A 142 -2.69 -2.51 -5.89
CA ASN A 142 -1.81 -1.37 -6.06
C ASN A 142 -1.29 -1.35 -7.49
N ASN A 143 -1.21 -0.17 -8.07
CA ASN A 143 -0.59 0.05 -9.37
C ASN A 143 0.65 0.92 -9.19
N ASN A 144 1.57 0.85 -10.16
CA ASN A 144 2.83 1.56 -10.15
C ASN A 144 3.69 1.26 -8.90
N GLN A 145 3.68 0.01 -8.44
CA GLN A 145 4.66 -0.44 -7.45
C GLN A 145 6.04 -0.42 -8.08
N VAL A 146 7.04 0.09 -7.37
CA VAL A 146 8.40 0.27 -7.88
C VAL A 146 9.34 -0.68 -7.15
N ASP A 147 10.21 -1.35 -7.90
CA ASP A 147 11.31 -2.16 -7.36
C ASP A 147 12.53 -2.04 -8.28
N TYR A 148 13.69 -2.43 -7.78
CA TYR A 148 14.93 -2.46 -8.55
C TYR A 148 15.00 -3.67 -9.50
N ILE A 149 15.70 -3.49 -10.62
CA ILE A 149 16.20 -4.64 -11.38
C ILE A 149 17.21 -5.42 -10.55
N ASP A 150 17.39 -6.69 -10.89
CA ASP A 150 18.42 -7.51 -10.25
C ASP A 150 19.82 -6.94 -10.53
N GLY A 151 20.61 -6.78 -9.46
CA GLY A 151 21.96 -6.21 -9.57
C GLY A 151 22.02 -4.70 -9.79
N ALA A 152 20.94 -3.97 -9.51
CA ALA A 152 20.94 -2.50 -9.60
C ALA A 152 22.04 -1.86 -8.74
N ASP A 153 22.71 -0.86 -9.30
CA ASP A 153 23.63 0.00 -8.55
C ASP A 153 22.83 1.11 -7.85
N ILE A 154 22.72 0.97 -6.52
CA ILE A 154 21.92 1.89 -5.68
C ILE A 154 22.75 2.97 -5.00
N LEU A 155 24.08 2.89 -5.07
CA LEU A 155 24.97 3.83 -4.39
C LEU A 155 25.44 4.92 -5.36
N ILE A 156 25.09 6.18 -5.05
CA ILE A 156 25.53 7.36 -5.80
C ILE A 156 25.26 7.21 -7.33
N ASN A 157 24.09 6.71 -7.67
CA ASN A 157 23.72 6.46 -9.05
C ASN A 157 22.87 7.61 -9.61
N GLU A 158 23.44 8.42 -10.47
CA GLU A 158 22.76 9.54 -11.14
C GLU A 158 21.62 9.04 -12.05
N PHE A 159 21.72 7.83 -12.59
CA PHE A 159 20.74 7.21 -13.48
C PHE A 159 19.87 6.15 -12.78
N LEU A 160 19.64 6.31 -11.48
CA LEU A 160 18.88 5.35 -10.65
C LEU A 160 17.51 4.98 -11.23
N GLU A 161 16.81 5.95 -11.84
CA GLU A 161 15.49 5.71 -12.43
C GLU A 161 15.52 4.71 -13.60
N GLY A 162 16.67 4.55 -14.25
CA GLY A 162 16.91 3.52 -15.27
C GLY A 162 16.90 2.11 -14.71
N ASP A 163 17.24 1.95 -13.41
CA ASP A 163 17.28 0.68 -12.71
C ASP A 163 15.95 0.36 -11.99
N LEU A 164 14.96 1.24 -12.08
CA LEU A 164 13.66 1.07 -11.44
C LEU A 164 12.63 0.56 -12.44
N LEU A 165 11.95 -0.51 -12.07
CA LEU A 165 10.81 -1.06 -12.79
C LEU A 165 9.53 -0.82 -12.01
N SER A 166 8.42 -0.75 -12.73
CA SER A 166 7.10 -0.58 -12.12
C SER A 166 6.14 -1.68 -12.54
N GLY A 167 5.24 -2.03 -11.65
CA GLY A 167 4.22 -3.04 -11.89
C GLY A 167 3.09 -2.97 -10.88
N ASP A 168 2.43 -4.10 -10.68
CA ASP A 168 1.26 -4.21 -9.85
C ASP A 168 1.54 -4.92 -8.54
N GLY A 169 0.76 -4.58 -7.51
CA GLY A 169 0.76 -5.26 -6.23
C GLY A 169 -0.65 -5.68 -5.83
N ARG A 170 -0.78 -6.74 -5.06
CA ARG A 170 -2.02 -7.12 -4.40
C ARG A 170 -1.78 -7.63 -3.00
N ALA A 171 -2.73 -7.37 -2.11
CA ALA A 171 -2.76 -7.97 -0.79
C ALA A 171 -4.20 -8.30 -0.40
N TYR A 172 -4.40 -9.45 0.23
CA TYR A 172 -5.71 -9.89 0.67
C TYR A 172 -5.59 -10.76 1.91
N GLY A 173 -6.65 -10.81 2.69
CA GLY A 173 -6.61 -11.59 3.92
C GLY A 173 -7.88 -11.54 4.73
N LEU A 174 -7.81 -12.27 5.84
CA LEU A 174 -8.79 -12.34 6.92
C LEU A 174 -8.15 -11.81 8.19
N GLU A 175 -8.81 -10.87 8.84
CA GLU A 175 -8.44 -10.32 10.14
C GLU A 175 -9.47 -10.72 11.18
N LEU A 176 -9.01 -11.32 12.28
CA LEU A 176 -9.82 -11.68 13.43
C LEU A 176 -9.36 -10.87 14.65
N TYR A 177 -10.31 -10.32 15.37
CA TYR A 177 -10.03 -9.52 16.54
C TYR A 177 -10.94 -9.91 17.71
N LEU A 178 -10.36 -10.03 18.88
CA LEU A 178 -11.06 -10.25 20.14
C LEU A 178 -10.47 -9.32 21.21
N ARG A 179 -11.32 -8.55 21.86
CA ARG A 179 -10.93 -7.68 22.97
C ARG A 179 -11.81 -7.93 24.17
N LYS A 180 -11.20 -8.08 25.33
CA LYS A 180 -11.89 -8.01 26.62
C LYS A 180 -11.73 -6.59 27.19
N THR A 181 -12.85 -5.89 27.39
CA THR A 181 -12.87 -4.46 27.65
C THR A 181 -12.68 -4.08 29.12
N ARG A 182 -12.99 -4.97 30.07
CA ARG A 182 -12.99 -4.69 31.51
C ARG A 182 -12.70 -5.92 32.36
N GLY A 183 -12.41 -5.67 33.65
CA GLY A 183 -12.01 -6.66 34.63
C GLY A 183 -10.52 -6.54 34.95
N ARG A 184 -10.08 -7.18 36.07
CA ARG A 184 -8.66 -7.14 36.48
C ARG A 184 -7.71 -7.62 35.38
N PHE A 185 -8.18 -8.54 34.57
CA PHE A 185 -7.48 -9.07 33.40
C PHE A 185 -8.23 -8.61 32.14
N ASN A 186 -7.63 -7.75 31.35
CA ASN A 186 -8.18 -7.21 30.11
C ASN A 186 -7.09 -7.11 29.02
N GLY A 187 -7.50 -6.98 27.77
CA GLY A 187 -6.56 -6.93 26.66
C GLY A 187 -7.20 -7.34 25.36
N TRP A 188 -6.38 -7.65 24.36
CA TRP A 188 -6.86 -8.04 23.04
C TRP A 188 -5.93 -9.03 22.35
N ILE A 189 -6.51 -9.78 21.43
CA ILE A 189 -5.83 -10.69 20.51
C ILE A 189 -6.25 -10.28 19.10
N SER A 190 -5.29 -10.12 18.22
CA SER A 190 -5.50 -9.91 16.78
C SER A 190 -4.74 -10.97 16.01
N TYR A 191 -5.42 -11.59 15.05
CA TYR A 191 -4.81 -12.55 14.15
C TYR A 191 -5.14 -12.18 12.70
N THR A 192 -4.11 -12.11 11.88
CA THR A 192 -4.24 -11.88 10.44
C THR A 192 -3.68 -13.07 9.67
N LEU A 193 -4.51 -13.62 8.80
CA LEU A 193 -4.10 -14.53 7.74
C LEU A 193 -4.12 -13.75 6.44
N GLY A 194 -2.95 -13.43 5.89
CA GLY A 194 -2.84 -12.55 4.73
C GLY A 194 -1.88 -13.06 3.67
N LYS A 195 -1.95 -12.48 2.49
CA LYS A 195 -0.99 -12.66 1.40
C LYS A 195 -0.72 -11.33 0.73
N SER A 196 0.55 -11.02 0.49
CA SER A 196 1.00 -9.85 -0.24
C SER A 196 1.91 -10.27 -1.38
N GLU A 197 1.59 -9.84 -2.59
CA GLU A 197 2.28 -10.25 -3.81
C GLU A 197 2.52 -9.04 -4.72
N LEU A 198 3.60 -9.12 -5.49
CA LEU A 198 3.96 -8.18 -6.54
C LEU A 198 3.97 -8.89 -7.90
N LYS A 199 3.80 -8.09 -8.95
CA LYS A 199 3.92 -8.50 -10.35
C LYS A 199 4.63 -7.38 -11.09
N ILE A 200 5.95 -7.48 -11.20
CA ILE A 200 6.82 -6.51 -11.89
C ILE A 200 7.66 -7.30 -12.87
N ASP A 201 7.48 -7.05 -14.16
CA ASP A 201 8.25 -7.73 -15.20
C ASP A 201 9.70 -7.27 -15.15
N GLY A 202 10.65 -8.21 -15.18
CA GLY A 202 12.09 -7.94 -15.18
C GLY A 202 12.73 -7.93 -13.78
N VAL A 203 11.96 -8.07 -12.71
CA VAL A 203 12.47 -8.29 -11.35
C VAL A 203 12.59 -9.80 -11.10
N ASN A 204 13.67 -10.24 -10.41
CA ASN A 204 14.05 -11.63 -10.21
C ASN A 204 14.35 -12.37 -11.55
N TYR A 205 14.87 -11.65 -12.54
CA TYR A 205 15.29 -12.20 -13.82
C TYR A 205 16.61 -12.95 -13.64
N GLY A 206 16.68 -14.20 -14.12
CA GLY A 206 17.87 -15.04 -13.96
C GLY A 206 17.82 -16.03 -12.80
N THR A 207 16.77 -16.07 -12.02
CA THR A 207 16.46 -17.16 -11.07
C THR A 207 15.43 -18.11 -11.69
N ASP A 208 15.14 -19.25 -11.04
CA ASP A 208 14.02 -20.12 -11.46
C ASP A 208 12.67 -19.37 -11.49
N MET A 209 12.62 -18.19 -10.88
CA MET A 209 11.49 -17.28 -10.96
C MET A 209 11.47 -16.45 -12.26
N ALA A 210 12.54 -16.39 -13.02
CA ALA A 210 12.61 -15.67 -14.30
C ALA A 210 11.68 -16.27 -15.37
N GLU A 211 11.44 -17.56 -15.32
CA GLU A 211 10.45 -18.23 -16.17
C GLU A 211 9.02 -17.78 -15.84
N ARG A 212 8.84 -17.04 -14.75
CA ARG A 212 7.54 -16.54 -14.27
C ARG A 212 7.23 -15.11 -14.72
N LYS A 213 7.76 -14.68 -15.87
CA LYS A 213 7.44 -13.38 -16.46
C LYS A 213 5.93 -13.12 -16.41
N GLY A 214 5.55 -12.00 -15.85
CA GLY A 214 4.14 -11.61 -15.67
C GLY A 214 3.39 -12.43 -14.61
N GLN A 215 4.07 -13.17 -13.75
CA GLN A 215 3.46 -13.90 -12.64
C GLN A 215 3.58 -13.13 -11.32
N TRP A 216 2.67 -13.46 -10.41
CA TRP A 216 2.69 -12.93 -9.05
C TRP A 216 3.76 -13.64 -8.22
N TYR A 217 4.59 -12.86 -7.51
CA TYR A 217 5.58 -13.36 -6.56
C TYR A 217 5.36 -12.72 -5.18
N PRO A 218 5.77 -13.38 -4.08
CA PRO A 218 5.61 -12.84 -2.74
C PRO A 218 6.31 -11.48 -2.60
N ASN A 219 5.60 -10.50 -1.99
CA ASN A 219 6.25 -9.28 -1.54
C ASN A 219 7.25 -9.62 -0.43
N ARG A 220 8.38 -8.92 -0.38
CA ARG A 220 9.40 -9.07 0.69
C ARG A 220 8.84 -8.88 2.12
N PHE A 221 7.75 -8.13 2.24
CA PHE A 221 7.05 -7.91 3.51
C PHE A 221 5.88 -8.88 3.75
N ASP A 222 5.72 -9.92 2.93
CA ASP A 222 4.65 -10.89 3.10
C ASP A 222 4.79 -11.63 4.43
N GLN A 223 3.79 -11.48 5.28
CA GLN A 223 3.64 -12.22 6.53
C GLN A 223 2.33 -12.98 6.49
N ARG A 224 2.41 -14.27 6.16
CA ARG A 224 1.23 -15.13 6.01
C ARG A 224 0.38 -15.18 7.28
N HIS A 225 1.03 -15.25 8.43
CA HIS A 225 0.40 -15.32 9.74
C HIS A 225 0.97 -14.21 10.63
N ASN A 226 0.10 -13.38 11.16
CA ASN A 226 0.49 -12.34 12.11
C ASN A 226 -0.42 -12.43 13.34
N LEU A 227 0.15 -12.79 14.48
CA LEU A 227 -0.55 -12.87 15.76
C LEU A 227 0.00 -11.80 16.70
N LYS A 228 -0.90 -10.97 17.23
CA LYS A 228 -0.58 -9.97 18.25
C LYS A 228 -1.44 -10.17 19.48
N ILE A 229 -0.83 -10.15 20.64
CA ILE A 229 -1.49 -10.31 21.93
C ILE A 229 -1.04 -9.18 22.84
N THR A 230 -2.02 -8.48 23.40
CA THR A 230 -1.79 -7.49 24.46
C THR A 230 -2.62 -7.87 25.67
N ASN A 231 -2.00 -7.82 26.81
CA ASN A 231 -2.60 -8.20 28.06
C ASN A 231 -2.26 -7.20 29.16
N ASN A 232 -3.27 -6.75 29.90
CA ASN A 232 -3.13 -5.85 31.03
C ASN A 232 -3.74 -6.51 32.27
N TYR A 233 -3.00 -6.44 33.37
CA TYR A 233 -3.46 -6.87 34.68
C TYR A 233 -3.49 -5.69 35.64
N GLN A 234 -4.65 -5.40 36.23
CA GLN A 234 -4.80 -4.38 37.26
C GLN A 234 -4.62 -5.02 38.64
N ILE A 235 -3.61 -4.56 39.35
CA ILE A 235 -3.28 -4.96 40.72
C ILE A 235 -4.27 -4.33 41.70
#